data_b00e2dc972f3d79fdd222bfb12350e60
#
_entry.id   b00e2dc972f3d79fdd222bfb12350e60
#
_cell.length_a   1.000
_cell.length_b   1.000
_cell.length_c   1.000
_cell.angle_alpha   90.00
_cell.angle_beta   90.00
_cell.angle_gamma   90.00
#
_symmetry.space_group_name_H-M   'P 1'
#
loop_
_entity.id
_entity.type
_entity.pdbx_description
1 polymer ?
#
loop_
_entity_poly.entity_id
_entity_poly.type
_entity_poly.pdbx_seq_one_letter_code
_entity_poly.pdbx_strand_id
1 'polypeptide(L)'
;MRDVETAQIGIQSSLTGHLVLSTVHTNSAVAAITRLRDMGIESFLLASSLRTIISQRLVRRLCSSCKIENKPSAESVKNFKISKNSTVYTPNGCNACNGTGYQGRIAIAECVQVDKKLKDLIHNNASENEISDYVFNENKSIDQASVDLILDGVTSCEEIMRVNNIKEDASI
;
A
#
# COMPACT_ATOMS: atom_id res chain seq x y z
N MET A 1 4.95 -13.96 8.37
CA MET A 1 4.99 -14.04 9.84
C MET A 1 3.55 -13.96 10.35
N ARG A 2 3.12 -14.98 11.10
CA ARG A 2 1.75 -15.02 11.66
C ARG A 2 1.77 -15.19 13.17
N ASP A 3 2.90 -15.61 13.74
CA ASP A 3 3.09 -15.91 15.14
C ASP A 3 4.40 -15.30 15.66
N VAL A 4 4.47 -15.18 16.99
CA VAL A 4 5.58 -14.56 17.72
C VAL A 4 6.89 -15.32 17.49
N GLU A 5 6.85 -16.65 17.50
CA GLU A 5 8.04 -17.50 17.40
C GLU A 5 8.74 -17.31 16.05
N THR A 6 7.98 -17.36 14.94
CA THR A 6 8.51 -17.09 13.60
C THR A 6 9.08 -15.68 13.49
N ALA A 7 8.44 -14.68 14.12
CA ALA A 7 8.92 -13.31 14.11
C ALA A 7 10.24 -13.16 14.88
N GLN A 8 10.37 -13.78 16.04
CA GLN A 8 11.59 -13.76 16.84
C GLN A 8 12.76 -14.42 16.12
N ILE A 9 12.54 -15.60 15.51
CA ILE A 9 13.58 -16.30 14.72
C ILE A 9 14.04 -15.41 13.56
N GLY A 10 13.12 -14.79 12.83
CA GLY A 10 13.46 -13.89 11.72
C GLY A 10 14.29 -12.70 12.16
N ILE A 11 13.94 -12.07 13.27
CA ILE A 11 14.67 -10.93 13.82
C ILE A 11 16.06 -11.35 14.30
N GLN A 12 16.17 -12.44 15.05
CA GLN A 12 17.46 -12.96 15.52
C GLN A 12 18.38 -13.27 14.34
N SER A 13 17.85 -13.92 13.29
CA SER A 13 18.61 -14.20 12.07
C SER A 13 19.09 -12.91 11.40
N SER A 14 18.25 -11.88 11.33
CA SER A 14 18.62 -10.57 10.81
C SER A 14 19.75 -9.90 11.60
N LEU A 15 19.71 -9.99 12.92
CA LEU A 15 20.74 -9.42 13.80
C LEU A 15 22.09 -10.13 13.66
N THR A 16 22.10 -11.42 13.29
CA THR A 16 23.31 -12.18 13.00
C THR A 16 23.83 -12.00 11.57
N GLY A 17 23.25 -11.08 10.80
CA GLY A 17 23.75 -10.68 9.48
C GLY A 17 23.07 -11.35 8.29
N HIS A 18 22.00 -12.14 8.49
CA HIS A 18 21.25 -12.74 7.40
C HIS A 18 20.26 -11.74 6.79
N LEU A 19 20.08 -11.80 5.47
CA LEU A 19 18.95 -11.14 4.82
C LEU A 19 17.69 -11.96 5.04
N VAL A 20 16.74 -11.40 5.79
CA VAL A 20 15.46 -12.03 6.07
C VAL A 20 14.37 -11.33 5.29
N LEU A 21 13.63 -12.06 4.46
CA LEU A 21 12.44 -11.61 3.74
C LEU A 21 11.22 -12.32 4.33
N SER A 22 10.20 -11.54 4.69
CA SER A 22 8.97 -12.09 5.25
C SER A 22 7.76 -11.26 4.86
N THR A 23 6.57 -11.80 5.11
CA THR A 23 5.31 -11.12 4.87
C THR A 23 4.49 -11.04 6.16
N VAL A 24 3.78 -9.91 6.32
CA VAL A 24 2.83 -9.67 7.42
C VAL A 24 1.51 -9.23 6.79
N HIS A 25 0.39 -9.68 7.34
CA HIS A 25 -0.93 -9.26 6.88
C HIS A 25 -1.30 -7.95 7.56
N THR A 26 -1.12 -6.84 6.83
CA THR A 26 -1.44 -5.49 7.29
C THR A 26 -1.97 -4.63 6.15
N ASN A 27 -2.58 -3.52 6.49
CA ASN A 27 -3.21 -2.62 5.52
C ASN A 27 -2.25 -1.55 4.97
N SER A 28 -1.14 -1.28 5.65
CA SER A 28 -0.13 -0.31 5.26
C SER A 28 1.26 -0.74 5.75
N ALA A 29 2.30 -0.10 5.22
CA ALA A 29 3.67 -0.34 5.69
C ALA A 29 3.86 0.09 7.15
N VAL A 30 3.23 1.18 7.59
CA VAL A 30 3.32 1.65 8.97
C VAL A 30 2.61 0.69 9.93
N ALA A 31 1.42 0.21 9.56
CA ALA A 31 0.68 -0.77 10.36
C ALA A 31 1.45 -2.10 10.55
N ALA A 32 2.40 -2.43 9.66
CA ALA A 32 3.25 -3.59 9.84
C ALA A 32 4.17 -3.46 11.08
N ILE A 33 4.64 -2.24 11.38
CA ILE A 33 5.45 -1.98 12.57
C ILE A 33 4.61 -2.19 13.84
N THR A 34 3.41 -1.59 13.88
CA THR A 34 2.47 -1.75 14.99
C THR A 34 2.12 -3.23 15.17
N ARG A 35 1.83 -3.94 14.09
CA ARG A 35 1.51 -5.37 14.14
C ARG A 35 2.61 -6.22 14.75
N LEU A 36 3.88 -5.95 14.41
CA LEU A 36 5.02 -6.66 14.99
C LEU A 36 5.20 -6.35 16.49
N ARG A 37 4.91 -5.11 16.91
CA ARG A 37 4.88 -4.74 18.34
C ARG A 37 3.76 -5.50 19.09
N ASP A 38 2.55 -5.54 18.50
CA ASP A 38 1.40 -6.26 19.08
C ASP A 38 1.65 -7.76 19.20
N MET A 39 2.49 -8.30 18.34
CA MET A 39 2.98 -9.68 18.45
C MET A 39 4.04 -9.87 19.56
N GLY A 40 4.35 -8.84 20.34
CA GLY A 40 5.29 -8.91 21.46
C GLY A 40 6.76 -8.76 21.07
N ILE A 41 7.06 -8.25 19.86
CA ILE A 41 8.43 -7.95 19.47
C ILE A 41 8.85 -6.59 20.04
N GLU A 42 9.96 -6.58 20.77
CA GLU A 42 10.47 -5.37 21.38
C GLU A 42 10.93 -4.34 20.36
N SER A 43 10.58 -3.07 20.59
CA SER A 43 10.81 -1.99 19.64
C SER A 43 12.27 -1.76 19.28
N PHE A 44 13.20 -1.99 20.22
CA PHE A 44 14.63 -1.87 19.91
C PHE A 44 15.13 -2.93 18.94
N LEU A 45 14.54 -4.14 18.97
CA LEU A 45 14.84 -5.21 18.01
C LEU A 45 14.29 -4.86 16.61
N LEU A 46 13.07 -4.32 16.53
CA LEU A 46 12.50 -3.84 15.28
C LEU A 46 13.35 -2.72 14.68
N ALA A 47 13.71 -1.70 15.46
CA ALA A 47 14.55 -0.60 15.02
C ALA A 47 15.92 -1.05 14.49
N SER A 48 16.47 -2.12 15.05
CA SER A 48 17.77 -2.64 14.66
C SER A 48 17.71 -3.56 13.42
N SER A 49 16.62 -4.32 13.27
CA SER A 49 16.49 -5.37 12.24
C SER A 49 15.79 -4.89 10.97
N LEU A 50 14.76 -4.05 11.07
CA LEU A 50 14.02 -3.58 9.89
C LEU A 50 14.88 -2.71 8.99
N ARG A 51 14.81 -2.96 7.67
CA ARG A 51 15.51 -2.20 6.63
C ARG A 51 14.54 -1.53 5.68
N THR A 52 13.58 -2.30 5.20
CA THR A 52 12.58 -1.81 4.24
C THR A 52 11.26 -2.51 4.51
N ILE A 53 10.18 -1.76 4.40
CA ILE A 53 8.82 -2.28 4.51
C ILE A 53 8.09 -1.92 3.21
N ILE A 54 7.49 -2.91 2.58
CA ILE A 54 6.75 -2.72 1.34
C ILE A 54 5.32 -3.17 1.57
N SER A 55 4.37 -2.28 1.36
CA SER A 55 2.95 -2.63 1.26
C SER A 55 2.53 -2.56 -0.20
N GLN A 56 1.83 -3.59 -0.67
CA GLN A 56 1.41 -3.65 -2.08
C GLN A 56 -0.01 -4.17 -2.24
N ARG A 57 -0.64 -3.75 -3.34
CA ARG A 57 -1.94 -4.24 -3.78
C ARG A 57 -1.92 -4.49 -5.27
N LEU A 58 -2.72 -5.45 -5.73
CA LEU A 58 -2.93 -5.70 -7.14
C LEU A 58 -4.26 -5.09 -7.58
N VAL A 59 -4.21 -4.27 -8.62
CA VAL A 59 -5.39 -3.71 -9.28
C VAL A 59 -5.42 -4.12 -10.74
N ARG A 60 -6.61 -4.22 -11.31
CA ARG A 60 -6.78 -4.53 -12.73
C ARG A 60 -6.36 -3.33 -13.58
N ARG A 61 -5.69 -3.60 -14.69
CA ARG A 61 -5.36 -2.58 -15.70
C ARG A 61 -6.53 -2.41 -16.65
N LEU A 62 -6.84 -1.17 -16.98
CA LEU A 62 -7.79 -0.86 -18.04
C LEU A 62 -7.30 -1.45 -19.38
N CYS A 63 -8.23 -1.98 -20.14
CA CYS A 63 -7.97 -2.45 -21.49
C CYS A 63 -7.63 -1.25 -22.38
N SER A 64 -6.46 -1.23 -22.98
CA SER A 64 -6.01 -0.14 -23.87
C SER A 64 -6.88 0.03 -25.12
N SER A 65 -7.54 -1.05 -25.57
CA SER A 65 -8.35 -1.05 -26.78
C SER A 65 -9.76 -0.47 -26.58
N CYS A 66 -10.24 -0.37 -25.34
CA CYS A 66 -11.63 0.04 -25.11
C CYS A 66 -11.87 0.97 -23.91
N LYS A 67 -10.83 1.40 -23.21
CA LYS A 67 -11.01 2.41 -22.17
C LYS A 67 -11.55 3.71 -22.75
N ILE A 68 -12.48 4.34 -22.04
CA ILE A 68 -13.12 5.58 -22.46
C ILE A 68 -12.67 6.71 -21.56
N GLU A 69 -12.30 7.82 -22.17
CA GLU A 69 -11.95 9.06 -21.48
C GLU A 69 -13.20 9.71 -20.89
N ASN A 70 -13.13 10.10 -19.63
CA ASN A 70 -14.22 10.72 -18.89
C ASN A 70 -13.74 11.81 -17.93
N LYS A 71 -14.68 12.58 -17.40
CA LYS A 71 -14.46 13.44 -16.25
C LYS A 71 -14.71 12.67 -14.95
N PRO A 72 -13.98 12.96 -13.87
CA PRO A 72 -14.20 12.29 -12.59
C PRO A 72 -15.58 12.64 -12.02
N SER A 73 -16.23 11.66 -11.40
CA SER A 73 -17.46 11.89 -10.64
C SER A 73 -17.19 12.76 -9.40
N ALA A 74 -18.24 13.35 -8.83
CA ALA A 74 -18.11 14.13 -7.59
C ALA A 74 -17.54 13.30 -6.44
N GLU A 75 -17.89 12.02 -6.39
CA GLU A 75 -17.37 11.06 -5.43
C GLU A 75 -15.86 10.79 -5.66
N SER A 76 -15.45 10.55 -6.90
CA SER A 76 -14.03 10.37 -7.25
C SER A 76 -13.18 11.60 -6.92
N VAL A 77 -13.71 12.81 -7.19
CA VAL A 77 -13.07 14.07 -6.83
C VAL A 77 -12.83 14.15 -5.32
N LYS A 78 -13.83 13.78 -4.51
CA LYS A 78 -13.75 13.79 -3.05
C LYS A 78 -12.78 12.74 -2.51
N ASN A 79 -12.92 11.50 -2.97
CA ASN A 79 -12.16 10.37 -2.44
C ASN A 79 -10.68 10.42 -2.81
N PHE A 80 -10.37 10.82 -4.04
CA PHE A 80 -9.00 10.87 -4.56
C PHE A 80 -8.37 12.26 -4.54
N LYS A 81 -9.11 13.29 -4.11
CA LYS A 81 -8.65 14.70 -4.08
C LYS A 81 -8.09 15.18 -5.43
N ILE A 82 -8.65 14.68 -6.53
CA ILE A 82 -8.28 15.06 -7.89
C ILE A 82 -9.12 16.25 -8.38
N SER A 83 -8.62 16.99 -9.38
CA SER A 83 -9.36 18.11 -9.95
C SER A 83 -10.60 17.63 -10.73
N LYS A 84 -11.70 18.38 -10.66
CA LYS A 84 -12.89 18.16 -11.51
C LYS A 84 -12.56 18.23 -13.00
N ASN A 85 -11.50 18.93 -13.37
CA ASN A 85 -11.05 19.08 -14.75
C ASN A 85 -10.08 17.99 -15.19
N SER A 86 -9.61 17.14 -14.27
CA SER A 86 -8.76 16.01 -14.62
C SER A 86 -9.44 15.07 -15.61
N THR A 87 -8.64 14.37 -16.38
CA THR A 87 -9.09 13.27 -17.22
C THR A 87 -8.92 11.97 -16.44
N VAL A 88 -9.96 11.15 -16.43
CA VAL A 88 -9.94 9.79 -15.91
C VAL A 88 -10.46 8.82 -16.97
N TYR A 89 -10.26 7.54 -16.78
CA TYR A 89 -10.68 6.53 -17.75
C TYR A 89 -11.57 5.48 -17.08
N THR A 90 -12.58 5.05 -17.84
CA THR A 90 -13.54 4.02 -17.41
C THR A 90 -13.46 2.78 -18.30
N PRO A 91 -13.75 1.58 -17.77
CA PRO A 91 -13.83 0.38 -18.56
C PRO A 91 -15.08 0.38 -19.44
N ASN A 92 -14.97 -0.06 -20.70
CA ASN A 92 -16.13 -0.20 -21.60
C ASN A 92 -16.44 -1.66 -21.92
N GLY A 93 -15.38 -2.46 -22.15
CA GLY A 93 -15.51 -3.82 -22.61
C GLY A 93 -15.39 -3.97 -24.13
N CYS A 94 -14.63 -4.96 -24.58
CA CYS A 94 -14.49 -5.34 -25.99
C CYS A 94 -14.04 -6.80 -26.11
N ASN A 95 -13.91 -7.31 -27.34
CA ASN A 95 -13.45 -8.68 -27.57
C ASN A 95 -12.04 -8.94 -27.02
N ALA A 96 -11.13 -7.97 -27.06
CA ALA A 96 -9.75 -8.11 -26.55
C ALA A 96 -9.67 -8.34 -25.02
N CYS A 97 -10.68 -7.89 -24.29
CA CYS A 97 -10.76 -8.07 -22.83
C CYS A 97 -11.93 -8.97 -22.40
N ASN A 98 -12.52 -9.70 -23.31
CA ASN A 98 -13.70 -10.55 -23.08
C ASN A 98 -14.85 -9.82 -22.38
N GLY A 99 -15.12 -8.59 -22.82
CA GLY A 99 -16.21 -7.76 -22.29
C GLY A 99 -15.95 -7.12 -20.91
N THR A 100 -14.83 -7.39 -20.26
CA THR A 100 -14.60 -6.93 -18.87
C THR A 100 -14.14 -5.48 -18.77
N GLY A 101 -13.59 -4.89 -19.83
CA GLY A 101 -12.95 -3.58 -19.81
C GLY A 101 -11.56 -3.55 -19.16
N TYR A 102 -11.06 -4.69 -18.67
CA TYR A 102 -9.75 -4.82 -18.00
C TYR A 102 -8.90 -5.92 -18.62
N GLN A 103 -7.58 -5.72 -18.65
CA GLN A 103 -6.63 -6.71 -19.15
C GLN A 103 -5.34 -6.68 -18.32
N GLY A 104 -5.08 -7.78 -17.61
CA GLY A 104 -3.95 -7.92 -16.71
C GLY A 104 -4.10 -7.13 -15.41
N ARG A 105 -3.04 -7.14 -14.60
CA ARG A 105 -2.96 -6.49 -13.29
C ARG A 105 -1.66 -5.72 -13.14
N ILE A 106 -1.66 -4.73 -12.27
CA ILE A 106 -0.48 -3.97 -11.88
C ILE A 106 -0.44 -3.88 -10.36
N ALA A 107 0.77 -3.90 -9.80
CA ALA A 107 0.95 -3.65 -8.38
C ALA A 107 0.94 -2.13 -8.11
N ILE A 108 0.23 -1.72 -7.08
CA ILE A 108 0.40 -0.43 -6.43
C ILE A 108 1.20 -0.72 -5.16
N ALA A 109 2.25 0.04 -4.91
CA ALA A 109 3.09 -0.18 -3.75
C ALA A 109 3.47 1.13 -3.07
N GLU A 110 3.57 1.07 -1.75
CA GLU A 110 4.31 2.02 -0.94
C GLU A 110 5.56 1.31 -0.41
N CYS A 111 6.69 2.00 -0.48
CA CYS A 111 7.98 1.48 -0.04
C CYS A 111 8.58 2.43 0.99
N VAL A 112 8.78 1.93 2.19
CA VAL A 112 9.30 2.69 3.33
C VAL A 112 10.68 2.16 3.66
N GLN A 113 11.70 2.97 3.42
CA GLN A 113 13.05 2.68 3.87
C GLN A 113 13.20 3.11 5.33
N VAL A 114 13.68 2.19 6.18
CA VAL A 114 13.86 2.45 7.60
C VAL A 114 15.18 3.17 7.83
N ASP A 115 15.13 4.50 7.73
CA ASP A 115 16.25 5.40 7.97
C ASP A 115 16.52 5.61 9.47
N LYS A 116 17.50 6.45 9.79
CA LYS A 116 17.89 6.71 11.18
C LYS A 116 16.74 7.29 12.00
N LYS A 117 16.01 8.28 11.46
CA LYS A 117 14.92 8.94 12.19
C LYS A 117 13.73 8.00 12.41
N LEU A 118 13.38 7.19 11.42
CA LEU A 118 12.34 6.17 11.58
C LEU A 118 12.75 5.10 12.61
N LYS A 119 14.04 4.71 12.67
CA LYS A 119 14.56 3.84 13.72
C LYS A 119 14.37 4.44 15.10
N ASP A 120 14.68 5.74 15.26
CA ASP A 120 14.51 6.44 16.54
C ASP A 120 13.02 6.49 16.95
N LEU A 121 12.11 6.75 16.01
CA LEU A 121 10.66 6.70 16.26
C LEU A 121 10.20 5.30 16.68
N ILE A 122 10.66 4.26 15.98
CA ILE A 122 10.33 2.87 16.31
C ILE A 122 10.87 2.52 17.69
N HIS A 123 12.12 2.85 17.98
CA HIS A 123 12.78 2.57 19.25
C HIS A 123 12.04 3.20 20.44
N ASN A 124 11.61 4.44 20.29
CA ASN A 124 10.91 5.22 21.32
C ASN A 124 9.41 4.93 21.40
N ASN A 125 8.93 3.88 20.76
CA ASN A 125 7.50 3.51 20.73
C ASN A 125 6.57 4.63 20.24
N ALA A 126 7.02 5.45 19.29
CA ALA A 126 6.17 6.45 18.67
C ALA A 126 4.85 5.84 18.17
N SER A 127 3.77 6.62 18.23
CA SER A 127 2.46 6.19 17.76
C SER A 127 2.45 5.95 16.25
N GLU A 128 1.46 5.17 15.78
CA GLU A 128 1.28 4.92 14.35
C GLU A 128 1.10 6.22 13.57
N ASN A 129 0.40 7.21 14.14
CA ASN A 129 0.20 8.51 13.51
C ASN A 129 1.52 9.28 13.36
N GLU A 130 2.35 9.35 14.40
CA GLU A 130 3.65 10.02 14.34
C GLU A 130 4.58 9.39 13.29
N ILE A 131 4.59 8.04 13.22
CA ILE A 131 5.35 7.32 12.22
C ILE A 131 4.80 7.59 10.82
N SER A 132 3.47 7.56 10.65
CA SER A 132 2.79 7.83 9.39
C SER A 132 3.07 9.23 8.87
N ASP A 133 2.94 10.24 9.73
CA ASP A 133 3.23 11.64 9.39
C ASP A 133 4.69 11.81 8.92
N TYR A 134 5.62 11.16 9.61
CA TYR A 134 7.02 11.19 9.19
C TYR A 134 7.24 10.51 7.84
N VAL A 135 6.76 9.29 7.70
CA VAL A 135 7.00 8.46 6.51
C VAL A 135 6.39 9.08 5.27
N PHE A 136 5.15 9.55 5.33
CA PHE A 136 4.42 10.02 4.16
C PHE A 136 4.61 11.51 3.84
N ASN A 137 5.42 12.23 4.63
CA ASN A 137 5.93 13.54 4.22
C ASN A 137 6.96 13.42 3.08
N GLU A 138 7.74 12.34 3.04
CA GLU A 138 8.82 12.15 2.06
C GLU A 138 8.52 11.04 1.04
N ASN A 139 7.65 10.08 1.39
CA ASN A 139 7.32 8.94 0.56
C ASN A 139 5.87 9.01 0.09
N LYS A 140 5.62 8.54 -1.12
CA LYS A 140 4.25 8.37 -1.62
C LYS A 140 3.55 7.25 -0.87
N SER A 141 2.38 7.55 -0.31
CA SER A 141 1.47 6.53 0.21
C SER A 141 0.86 5.72 -0.94
N ILE A 142 0.29 4.57 -0.60
CA ILE A 142 -0.44 3.74 -1.57
C ILE A 142 -1.62 4.49 -2.20
N ASP A 143 -2.23 5.43 -1.47
CA ASP A 143 -3.32 6.26 -1.98
C ASP A 143 -2.82 7.25 -3.02
N GLN A 144 -1.68 7.92 -2.78
CA GLN A 144 -1.05 8.81 -3.76
C GLN A 144 -0.59 8.06 -5.02
N ALA A 145 0.02 6.87 -4.85
CA ALA A 145 0.39 6.02 -5.97
C ALA A 145 -0.84 5.54 -6.78
N SER A 146 -1.98 5.33 -6.11
CA SER A 146 -3.24 5.01 -6.76
C SER A 146 -3.76 6.15 -7.63
N VAL A 147 -3.67 7.38 -7.13
CA VAL A 147 -4.06 8.59 -7.88
C VAL A 147 -3.23 8.75 -9.15
N ASP A 148 -1.92 8.53 -9.07
CA ASP A 148 -1.06 8.58 -10.26
C ASP A 148 -1.54 7.59 -11.33
N LEU A 149 -1.83 6.34 -10.97
CA LEU A 149 -2.31 5.33 -11.92
C LEU A 149 -3.71 5.64 -12.49
N ILE A 150 -4.57 6.30 -11.73
CA ILE A 150 -5.87 6.79 -12.22
C ILE A 150 -5.67 7.86 -13.29
N LEU A 151 -4.83 8.87 -13.00
CA LEU A 151 -4.58 10.00 -13.90
C LEU A 151 -3.84 9.56 -15.17
N ASP A 152 -2.94 8.59 -15.06
CA ASP A 152 -2.25 7.98 -16.20
C ASP A 152 -3.16 7.05 -17.03
N GLY A 153 -4.39 6.82 -16.59
CA GLY A 153 -5.34 5.95 -17.28
C GLY A 153 -4.91 4.48 -17.32
N VAL A 154 -4.13 4.04 -16.33
CA VAL A 154 -3.69 2.65 -16.15
C VAL A 154 -4.78 1.83 -15.48
N THR A 155 -5.51 2.42 -14.52
CA THR A 155 -6.64 1.80 -13.83
C THR A 155 -7.80 2.80 -13.70
N SER A 156 -8.95 2.35 -13.20
CA SER A 156 -10.11 3.22 -12.99
C SER A 156 -10.31 3.59 -11.52
N CYS A 157 -11.02 4.70 -11.28
CA CYS A 157 -11.45 5.10 -9.93
C CYS A 157 -12.24 3.97 -9.23
N GLU A 158 -13.14 3.32 -9.96
CA GLU A 158 -13.98 2.23 -9.46
C GLU A 158 -13.14 1.04 -8.97
N GLU A 159 -12.09 0.68 -9.71
CA GLU A 159 -11.21 -0.43 -9.34
C GLU A 159 -10.44 -0.12 -8.05
N ILE A 160 -9.94 1.11 -7.90
CA ILE A 160 -9.26 1.52 -6.67
C ILE A 160 -10.24 1.54 -5.48
N MET A 161 -11.44 2.09 -5.65
CA MET A 161 -12.47 2.06 -4.61
C MET A 161 -12.81 0.62 -4.22
N ARG A 162 -13.01 -0.28 -5.19
CA ARG A 162 -13.28 -1.69 -4.94
C ARG A 162 -12.18 -2.36 -4.09
N VAL A 163 -10.93 -2.11 -4.41
CA VAL A 163 -9.79 -2.71 -3.68
C VAL A 163 -9.62 -2.07 -2.29
N ASN A 164 -10.01 -0.81 -2.10
CA ASN A 164 -10.01 -0.14 -0.81
C ASN A 164 -11.21 -0.55 0.07
N ASN A 165 -12.42 -0.71 -0.49
CA ASN A 165 -13.63 -1.11 0.26
C ASN A 165 -13.59 -2.57 0.75
N ILE A 166 -12.87 -3.47 0.06
CA ILE A 166 -12.61 -4.83 0.56
C ILE A 166 -11.91 -4.81 1.94
N LYS A 167 -11.36 -3.66 2.36
CA LYS A 167 -10.75 -3.49 3.68
C LYS A 167 -11.73 -3.29 4.83
N GLU A 168 -12.84 -2.61 4.58
CA GLU A 168 -13.81 -2.31 5.64
C GLU A 168 -14.52 -3.59 6.12
N ASP A 169 -14.75 -4.54 5.20
CA ASP A 169 -15.41 -5.81 5.49
C ASP A 169 -14.48 -6.87 6.14
N ALA A 170 -13.16 -6.68 6.08
CA ALA A 170 -12.19 -7.64 6.65
C ALA A 170 -11.76 -7.28 8.08
N SER A 171 -12.34 -6.25 8.69
CA SER A 171 -12.00 -5.72 10.02
C SER A 171 -13.05 -6.06 11.09
N ILE A 172 -13.81 -7.19 10.91
CA ILE A 172 -14.73 -7.74 11.91
C ILE A 172 -14.16 -9.01 12.51
#